data_e9f40a0accf26b378c97c90d375e1ca8
#
_entry.id   e9f40a0accf26b378c97c90d375e1ca8
#
_cell.length_a   1.000
_cell.length_b   1.000
_cell.length_c   1.000
_cell.angle_alpha   90.00
_cell.angle_beta   90.00
_cell.angle_gamma   90.00
#
_symmetry.space_group_name_H-M   'P 1'
#
loop_
_entity.id
_entity.type
_entity.pdbx_description
1 polymer ?
#
loop_
_entity_poly.entity_id
_entity_poly.type
_entity_poly.pdbx_seq_one_letter_code
_entity_poly.pdbx_strand_id
1 'polypeptide(L)'
;MDLEGLFLKLAQQISTLSNLLPEPYIKEFEKAQNHSKSRPAHQIKQQIESELGIKTSQIFSSFEEQPIGTASIGQVHKAQLQNGDTVAVKTQHLRIDEIAELDLQLIKKHIKIIKYFIKIPGFDEMFQEIVKMIHEELDYEHEAKQIQKIANNFKGDDRIKIPKVYEQYSTKKVLVMEYVEGEKITNHTFAQQNTLDQSQLAKNILHLFSKSIFIHGIYHADPHPGNLLVNKNGQIILIDFGAIGTLSKNMKEGLIILMQASILKDENLMISGFKKMGFISSTPGIHKISKKIIRLVNNYLVNELKIENLNLNEIDIEQINFSKIFGLIKELNLKEIEEVIKIPKDWVLLNRT
;
A
#
# COMPACT_ATOMS: atom_id res chain seq x y z
N MET A 1 9.60 -20.69 -19.03
CA MET A 1 8.96 -19.39 -19.29
C MET A 1 9.11 -18.62 -18.00
N ASP A 2 10.04 -17.68 -17.96
CA ASP A 2 10.21 -16.85 -16.78
C ASP A 2 9.03 -15.86 -16.75
N LEU A 3 8.10 -16.05 -15.80
CA LEU A 3 7.02 -15.11 -15.51
C LEU A 3 7.64 -13.88 -14.88
N GLU A 4 8.19 -12.99 -15.71
CA GLU A 4 8.77 -11.72 -15.29
C GLU A 4 7.72 -10.60 -15.44
N GLY A 5 7.84 -9.55 -14.63
CA GLY A 5 7.06 -8.33 -14.82
C GLY A 5 5.70 -8.34 -14.11
N LEU A 6 4.61 -8.10 -14.85
CA LEU A 6 3.29 -7.87 -14.29
C LEU A 6 2.70 -9.07 -13.56
N PHE A 7 2.94 -10.30 -14.02
CA PHE A 7 2.48 -11.50 -13.30
C PHE A 7 3.03 -11.58 -11.89
N LEU A 8 4.29 -11.18 -11.71
CA LEU A 8 4.92 -11.09 -10.40
C LEU A 8 4.21 -10.07 -9.51
N LYS A 9 3.89 -8.91 -10.06
CA LYS A 9 3.17 -7.84 -9.35
C LYS A 9 1.73 -8.23 -9.06
N LEU A 10 1.04 -8.85 -10.01
CA LEU A 10 -0.28 -9.42 -9.78
C LEU A 10 -0.26 -10.48 -8.68
N ALA A 11 0.74 -11.35 -8.69
CA ALA A 11 0.93 -12.33 -7.66
C ALA A 11 1.12 -11.67 -6.27
N GLN A 12 1.91 -10.59 -6.19
CA GLN A 12 2.05 -9.77 -4.99
C GLN A 12 0.71 -9.18 -4.56
N GLN A 13 0.00 -8.53 -5.49
CA GLN A 13 -1.29 -7.91 -5.19
C GLN A 13 -2.36 -8.94 -4.79
N ILE A 14 -2.36 -10.11 -5.41
CA ILE A 14 -3.29 -11.20 -5.09
C ILE A 14 -2.88 -11.88 -3.77
N SER A 15 -1.60 -12.01 -3.44
CA SER A 15 -1.14 -12.58 -2.17
C SER A 15 -1.49 -11.69 -0.97
N THR A 16 -1.52 -10.37 -1.14
CA THR A 16 -2.03 -9.47 -0.11
C THR A 16 -3.54 -9.61 0.14
N LEU A 17 -4.27 -10.22 -0.81
CA LEU A 17 -5.66 -10.65 -0.65
C LEU A 17 -5.75 -12.05 0.00
N SER A 18 -4.82 -12.38 0.89
CA SER A 18 -4.62 -13.71 1.50
C SER A 18 -5.89 -14.37 2.06
N ASN A 19 -6.90 -13.58 2.42
CA ASN A 19 -8.17 -14.09 2.90
C ASN A 19 -9.09 -14.67 1.81
N LEU A 20 -8.72 -14.53 0.52
CA LEU A 20 -9.51 -15.00 -0.63
C LEU A 20 -8.91 -16.20 -1.35
N LEU A 21 -7.62 -16.48 -1.15
CA LEU A 21 -6.93 -17.59 -1.80
C LEU A 21 -6.51 -18.67 -0.79
N PRO A 22 -6.56 -19.95 -1.17
CA PRO A 22 -6.00 -21.03 -0.37
C PRO A 22 -4.48 -20.86 -0.18
N GLU A 23 -3.98 -21.13 1.02
CA GLU A 23 -2.59 -20.97 1.45
C GLU A 23 -1.52 -21.55 0.48
N PRO A 24 -1.74 -22.71 -0.21
CA PRO A 24 -0.77 -23.24 -1.17
C PRO A 24 -0.48 -22.28 -2.34
N TYR A 25 -1.50 -21.53 -2.81
CA TYR A 25 -1.34 -20.56 -3.89
C TYR A 25 -0.56 -19.34 -3.43
N ILE A 26 -0.81 -18.87 -2.20
CA ILE A 26 -0.09 -17.73 -1.61
C ILE A 26 1.41 -18.04 -1.55
N LYS A 27 1.79 -19.21 -1.04
CA LYS A 27 3.20 -19.65 -0.95
C LYS A 27 3.90 -19.74 -2.31
N GLU A 28 3.19 -20.15 -3.36
CA GLU A 28 3.78 -20.15 -4.72
C GLU A 28 3.95 -18.73 -5.28
N PHE A 29 3.03 -17.82 -4.99
CA PHE A 29 3.16 -16.42 -5.37
C PHE A 29 4.30 -15.70 -4.62
N GLU A 30 4.50 -16.00 -3.34
CA GLU A 30 5.62 -15.48 -2.55
C GLU A 30 6.98 -15.90 -3.09
N LYS A 31 7.11 -17.14 -3.56
CA LYS A 31 8.36 -17.62 -4.21
C LYS A 31 8.68 -16.84 -5.48
N ALA A 32 7.66 -16.43 -6.23
CA ALA A 32 7.83 -15.66 -7.45
C ALA A 32 8.37 -14.24 -7.19
N GLN A 33 8.19 -13.67 -5.99
CA GLN A 33 8.59 -12.29 -5.65
C GLN A 33 10.10 -12.03 -5.69
N ASN A 34 10.95 -13.05 -5.57
CA ASN A 34 12.39 -12.89 -5.30
C ASN A 34 13.30 -12.85 -6.53
N HIS A 35 12.78 -12.73 -7.77
CA HIS A 35 13.58 -12.91 -8.99
C HIS A 35 13.55 -11.78 -10.01
N SER A 36 13.36 -10.52 -9.59
CA SER A 36 13.54 -9.40 -10.52
C SER A 36 15.03 -9.20 -10.84
N LYS A 37 15.44 -9.57 -12.07
CA LYS A 37 16.80 -9.34 -12.55
C LYS A 37 16.97 -7.88 -12.98
N SER A 38 18.05 -7.23 -12.53
CA SER A 38 18.41 -5.90 -13.01
C SER A 38 18.74 -5.93 -14.52
N ARG A 39 18.33 -4.87 -15.22
CA ARG A 39 18.72 -4.65 -16.61
C ARG A 39 20.04 -3.88 -16.66
N PRO A 40 20.88 -4.09 -17.69
CA PRO A 40 22.12 -3.35 -17.85
C PRO A 40 21.89 -1.83 -17.91
N ALA A 41 22.76 -1.05 -17.27
CA ALA A 41 22.60 0.41 -17.16
C ALA A 41 22.51 1.11 -18.53
N HIS A 42 23.15 0.58 -19.58
CA HIS A 42 23.03 1.16 -20.93
C HIS A 42 21.58 1.13 -21.47
N GLN A 43 20.80 0.08 -21.16
CA GLN A 43 19.39 0.00 -21.54
C GLN A 43 18.54 1.03 -20.77
N ILE A 44 18.87 1.24 -19.51
CA ILE A 44 18.20 2.24 -18.66
C ILE A 44 18.51 3.66 -19.15
N LYS A 45 19.79 3.96 -19.48
CA LYS A 45 20.18 5.24 -20.07
C LYS A 45 19.47 5.46 -21.42
N GLN A 46 19.37 4.43 -22.25
CA GLN A 46 18.61 4.51 -23.52
C GLN A 46 17.14 4.81 -23.28
N GLN A 47 16.50 4.21 -22.30
CA GLN A 47 15.11 4.48 -21.93
C GLN A 47 14.94 5.94 -21.46
N ILE A 48 15.83 6.43 -20.59
CA ILE A 48 15.83 7.82 -20.12
C ILE A 48 15.98 8.79 -21.31
N GLU A 49 16.93 8.53 -22.19
CA GLU A 49 17.17 9.38 -23.37
C GLU A 49 15.99 9.37 -24.34
N SER A 50 15.34 8.22 -24.53
CA SER A 50 14.15 8.10 -25.36
C SER A 50 12.96 8.88 -24.80
N GLU A 51 12.76 8.85 -23.48
CA GLU A 51 11.66 9.54 -22.80
C GLU A 51 11.86 11.04 -22.71
N LEU A 52 13.09 11.49 -22.45
CA LEU A 52 13.38 12.91 -22.23
C LEU A 52 13.82 13.64 -23.51
N GLY A 53 14.20 12.90 -24.57
CA GLY A 53 14.73 13.49 -25.79
C GLY A 53 16.10 14.16 -25.63
N ILE A 54 16.80 13.92 -24.52
CA ILE A 54 18.06 14.55 -24.12
C ILE A 54 19.05 13.44 -23.75
N LYS A 55 20.33 13.60 -24.09
CA LYS A 55 21.37 12.65 -23.68
C LYS A 55 21.54 12.63 -22.16
N THR A 56 21.70 11.44 -21.58
CA THR A 56 21.93 11.26 -20.14
C THR A 56 23.15 12.05 -19.64
N SER A 57 24.20 12.18 -20.49
CA SER A 57 25.39 12.99 -20.19
C SER A 57 25.13 14.49 -20.07
N GLN A 58 24.03 15.01 -20.61
CA GLN A 58 23.63 16.41 -20.46
C GLN A 58 22.80 16.64 -19.20
N ILE A 59 22.17 15.59 -18.67
CA ILE A 59 21.34 15.65 -17.46
C ILE A 59 22.18 15.36 -16.22
N PHE A 60 22.99 14.30 -16.30
CA PHE A 60 23.74 13.77 -15.16
C PHE A 60 25.26 13.97 -15.37
N SER A 61 25.94 14.49 -14.37
CA SER A 61 27.40 14.53 -14.30
C SER A 61 27.99 13.14 -13.97
N SER A 62 27.23 12.33 -13.21
CA SER A 62 27.55 10.93 -12.96
C SER A 62 26.28 10.09 -12.87
N PHE A 63 26.37 8.80 -13.24
CA PHE A 63 25.26 7.84 -13.19
C PHE A 63 25.84 6.48 -12.83
N GLU A 64 25.45 5.95 -11.66
CA GLU A 64 25.96 4.68 -11.16
C GLU A 64 25.44 3.51 -12.01
N GLU A 65 26.36 2.63 -12.46
CA GLU A 65 26.03 1.47 -13.32
C GLU A 65 25.21 0.41 -12.55
N GLN A 66 25.47 0.25 -11.25
CA GLN A 66 24.75 -0.70 -10.41
C GLN A 66 23.47 -0.02 -9.87
N PRO A 67 22.31 -0.67 -10.00
CA PRO A 67 21.09 -0.13 -9.40
C PRO A 67 21.15 -0.23 -7.87
N ILE A 68 20.61 0.77 -7.19
CA ILE A 68 20.41 0.76 -5.73
C ILE A 68 19.16 0.00 -5.31
N GLY A 69 18.26 -0.26 -6.25
CA GLY A 69 17.05 -1.05 -6.05
C GLY A 69 16.50 -1.57 -7.37
N THR A 70 15.88 -2.74 -7.32
CA THR A 70 15.24 -3.38 -8.49
C THR A 70 13.84 -3.82 -8.09
N ALA A 71 12.87 -3.54 -8.96
CA ALA A 71 11.48 -3.93 -8.80
C ALA A 71 11.01 -4.72 -10.05
N SER A 72 9.79 -5.26 -10.00
CA SER A 72 9.20 -6.05 -11.10
C SER A 72 9.06 -5.26 -12.40
N ILE A 73 8.79 -3.96 -12.33
CA ILE A 73 8.51 -3.09 -13.47
C ILE A 73 9.63 -2.12 -13.80
N GLY A 74 10.65 -1.99 -12.94
CA GLY A 74 11.72 -1.00 -13.11
C GLY A 74 12.85 -1.15 -12.12
N GLN A 75 13.80 -0.24 -12.19
CA GLN A 75 14.94 -0.19 -11.28
C GLN A 75 15.32 1.25 -10.96
N VAL A 76 16.07 1.44 -9.88
CA VAL A 76 16.48 2.74 -9.35
C VAL A 76 17.99 2.82 -9.37
N HIS A 77 18.52 3.89 -9.95
CA HIS A 77 19.94 4.20 -9.95
C HIS A 77 20.21 5.48 -9.19
N LYS A 78 21.37 5.55 -8.54
CA LYS A 78 21.88 6.80 -8.00
C LYS A 78 22.63 7.55 -9.09
N ALA A 79 22.39 8.87 -9.16
CA ALA A 79 23.03 9.74 -10.14
C ALA A 79 23.30 11.11 -9.51
N GLN A 80 24.10 11.92 -10.17
CA GLN A 80 24.29 13.32 -9.81
C GLN A 80 23.90 14.19 -11.01
N LEU A 81 23.06 15.19 -10.77
CA LEU A 81 22.68 16.18 -11.77
C LEU A 81 23.85 17.11 -12.09
N GLN A 82 23.78 17.84 -13.22
CA GLN A 82 24.81 18.84 -13.60
C GLN A 82 24.96 19.97 -12.57
N ASN A 83 23.91 20.25 -11.80
CA ASN A 83 23.95 21.27 -10.72
C ASN A 83 24.57 20.75 -9.41
N GLY A 84 25.00 19.48 -9.36
CA GLY A 84 25.59 18.83 -8.20
C GLY A 84 24.61 18.12 -7.27
N ASP A 85 23.29 18.23 -7.48
CA ASP A 85 22.29 17.50 -6.67
C ASP A 85 22.41 16.01 -6.86
N THR A 86 22.42 15.23 -5.77
CA THR A 86 22.39 13.77 -5.83
C THR A 86 20.94 13.29 -5.91
N VAL A 87 20.63 12.45 -6.87
CA VAL A 87 19.28 12.01 -7.19
C VAL A 87 19.17 10.47 -7.26
N ALA A 88 17.97 9.97 -6.98
CA ALA A 88 17.52 8.62 -7.30
C ALA A 88 16.70 8.69 -8.61
N VAL A 89 17.11 7.90 -9.58
CA VAL A 89 16.48 7.84 -10.92
C VAL A 89 15.77 6.50 -11.03
N LYS A 90 14.45 6.50 -10.85
CA LYS A 90 13.58 5.33 -11.03
C LYS A 90 13.15 5.27 -12.48
N THR A 91 13.44 4.15 -13.16
CA THR A 91 13.18 3.99 -14.59
C THR A 91 12.47 2.68 -14.82
N GLN A 92 11.40 2.68 -15.60
CA GLN A 92 10.71 1.47 -16.01
C GLN A 92 11.58 0.64 -16.96
N HIS A 93 11.40 -0.67 -16.93
CA HIS A 93 12.03 -1.55 -17.90
C HIS A 93 11.45 -1.30 -19.29
N LEU A 94 12.29 -1.46 -20.31
CA LEU A 94 11.90 -1.25 -21.70
C LEU A 94 10.68 -2.11 -22.06
N ARG A 95 9.65 -1.48 -22.63
CA ARG A 95 8.39 -2.12 -23.09
C ARG A 95 7.58 -2.80 -21.98
N ILE A 96 7.79 -2.46 -20.72
CA ILE A 96 7.03 -3.08 -19.62
C ILE A 96 5.52 -2.75 -19.70
N ASP A 97 5.16 -1.58 -20.21
CA ASP A 97 3.78 -1.16 -20.47
C ASP A 97 3.08 -2.05 -21.51
N GLU A 98 3.76 -2.40 -22.60
CA GLU A 98 3.24 -3.33 -23.64
C GLU A 98 3.05 -4.74 -23.05
N ILE A 99 4.03 -5.21 -22.29
CA ILE A 99 3.96 -6.52 -21.63
C ILE A 99 2.79 -6.54 -20.64
N ALA A 100 2.65 -5.49 -19.84
CA ALA A 100 1.58 -5.35 -18.87
C ALA A 100 0.19 -5.42 -19.52
N GLU A 101 0.01 -4.73 -20.64
CA GLU A 101 -1.27 -4.74 -21.37
C GLU A 101 -1.60 -6.12 -21.96
N LEU A 102 -0.61 -6.82 -22.52
CA LEU A 102 -0.78 -8.19 -23.01
C LEU A 102 -1.16 -9.16 -21.87
N ASP A 103 -0.48 -9.05 -20.73
CA ASP A 103 -0.76 -9.87 -19.55
C ASP A 103 -2.17 -9.63 -19.02
N LEU A 104 -2.59 -8.36 -18.93
CA LEU A 104 -3.95 -8.00 -18.52
C LEU A 104 -5.02 -8.55 -19.48
N GLN A 105 -4.77 -8.52 -20.78
CA GLN A 105 -5.69 -9.10 -21.78
C GLN A 105 -5.80 -10.62 -21.61
N LEU A 106 -4.68 -11.30 -21.42
CA LEU A 106 -4.66 -12.76 -21.15
C LEU A 106 -5.44 -13.10 -19.89
N ILE A 107 -5.22 -12.35 -18.81
CA ILE A 107 -5.92 -12.57 -17.54
C ILE A 107 -7.42 -12.33 -17.70
N LYS A 108 -7.83 -11.21 -18.33
CA LYS A 108 -9.25 -10.93 -18.62
C LYS A 108 -9.93 -12.07 -19.37
N LYS A 109 -9.23 -12.70 -20.32
CA LYS A 109 -9.75 -13.84 -21.07
C LYS A 109 -9.95 -15.07 -20.19
N HIS A 110 -8.98 -15.41 -19.34
CA HIS A 110 -9.05 -16.58 -18.47
C HIS A 110 -10.00 -16.39 -17.29
N ILE A 111 -10.10 -15.19 -16.75
CA ILE A 111 -11.05 -14.84 -15.68
C ILE A 111 -12.49 -15.12 -16.09
N LYS A 112 -12.87 -14.87 -17.34
CA LYS A 112 -14.22 -15.22 -17.83
C LYS A 112 -14.53 -16.71 -17.68
N ILE A 113 -13.52 -17.56 -17.88
CA ILE A 113 -13.66 -19.02 -17.74
C ILE A 113 -13.76 -19.39 -16.25
N ILE A 114 -12.88 -18.81 -15.42
CA ILE A 114 -12.88 -19.08 -13.97
C ILE A 114 -14.21 -18.67 -13.32
N LYS A 115 -14.75 -17.52 -13.69
CA LYS A 115 -16.05 -17.04 -13.20
C LYS A 115 -17.23 -17.94 -13.53
N TYR A 116 -17.13 -18.71 -14.61
CA TYR A 116 -18.16 -19.68 -14.95
C TYR A 116 -18.22 -20.81 -13.92
N PHE A 117 -17.08 -21.21 -13.35
CA PHE A 117 -16.97 -22.29 -12.36
C PHE A 117 -17.03 -21.80 -10.90
N ILE A 118 -16.54 -20.59 -10.64
CA ILE A 118 -16.39 -20.05 -9.29
C ILE A 118 -17.13 -18.71 -9.19
N LYS A 119 -18.22 -18.69 -8.45
CA LYS A 119 -18.98 -17.46 -8.17
C LYS A 119 -18.44 -16.80 -6.91
N ILE A 120 -17.56 -15.79 -7.07
CA ILE A 120 -17.04 -14.96 -5.97
C ILE A 120 -17.79 -13.63 -6.01
N PRO A 121 -18.57 -13.27 -4.98
CA PRO A 121 -19.21 -11.95 -4.91
C PRO A 121 -18.17 -10.83 -4.91
N GLY A 122 -18.41 -9.76 -5.68
CA GLY A 122 -17.50 -8.61 -5.75
C GLY A 122 -16.22 -8.82 -6.56
N PHE A 123 -16.08 -9.96 -7.25
CA PHE A 123 -14.86 -10.29 -8.01
C PHE A 123 -14.58 -9.29 -9.14
N ASP A 124 -15.62 -8.80 -9.84
CA ASP A 124 -15.44 -7.84 -10.94
C ASP A 124 -14.91 -6.51 -10.46
N GLU A 125 -15.48 -6.01 -9.37
CA GLU A 125 -15.05 -4.78 -8.73
C GLU A 125 -13.59 -4.89 -8.25
N MET A 126 -13.26 -5.99 -7.60
CA MET A 126 -11.90 -6.28 -7.15
C MET A 126 -10.93 -6.33 -8.33
N PHE A 127 -11.29 -7.04 -9.41
CA PHE A 127 -10.43 -7.12 -10.59
C PHE A 127 -10.23 -5.77 -11.28
N GLN A 128 -11.28 -4.95 -11.38
CA GLN A 128 -11.14 -3.60 -11.93
C GLN A 128 -10.20 -2.73 -11.08
N GLU A 129 -10.25 -2.87 -9.77
CA GLU A 129 -9.34 -2.14 -8.88
C GLU A 129 -7.89 -2.58 -9.04
N ILE A 130 -7.64 -3.90 -9.20
CA ILE A 130 -6.30 -4.42 -9.50
C ILE A 130 -5.79 -3.87 -10.83
N VAL A 131 -6.61 -3.87 -11.89
CA VAL A 131 -6.25 -3.31 -13.19
C VAL A 131 -5.88 -1.83 -13.08
N LYS A 132 -6.69 -1.05 -12.34
CA LYS A 132 -6.43 0.37 -12.09
C LYS A 132 -5.09 0.57 -11.37
N MET A 133 -4.83 -0.18 -10.31
CA MET A 133 -3.57 -0.10 -9.56
C MET A 133 -2.35 -0.39 -10.42
N ILE A 134 -2.44 -1.36 -11.35
CA ILE A 134 -1.36 -1.67 -12.29
C ILE A 134 -1.09 -0.49 -13.21
N HIS A 135 -2.15 0.14 -13.75
CA HIS A 135 -1.98 1.32 -14.60
C HIS A 135 -1.40 2.51 -13.82
N GLU A 136 -1.80 2.70 -12.55
CA GLU A 136 -1.25 3.75 -11.68
C GLU A 136 0.24 3.49 -11.39
N GLU A 137 0.65 2.24 -11.19
CA GLU A 137 2.04 1.87 -10.96
C GLU A 137 2.93 2.03 -12.20
N LEU A 138 2.34 1.91 -13.40
CA LEU A 138 3.00 2.18 -14.68
C LEU A 138 3.02 3.67 -15.05
N ASP A 139 2.57 4.55 -14.16
CA ASP A 139 2.53 6.00 -14.39
C ASP A 139 3.34 6.74 -13.31
N TYR A 140 4.63 6.98 -13.58
CA TYR A 140 5.50 7.70 -12.67
C TYR A 140 5.18 9.21 -12.56
N GLU A 141 4.43 9.80 -13.50
CA GLU A 141 3.88 11.15 -13.29
C GLU A 141 2.82 11.15 -12.19
N HIS A 142 2.02 10.09 -12.12
CA HIS A 142 1.09 9.90 -11.02
C HIS A 142 1.84 9.78 -9.69
N GLU A 143 2.86 8.94 -9.62
CA GLU A 143 3.71 8.76 -8.44
C GLU A 143 4.36 10.09 -8.02
N ALA A 144 4.92 10.87 -8.95
CA ALA A 144 5.49 12.19 -8.71
C ALA A 144 4.49 13.15 -8.04
N LYS A 145 3.24 13.18 -8.53
CA LYS A 145 2.15 13.98 -7.92
C LYS A 145 1.81 13.53 -6.51
N GLN A 146 1.82 12.23 -6.24
CA GLN A 146 1.59 11.72 -4.89
C GLN A 146 2.73 12.10 -3.94
N ILE A 147 3.99 12.01 -4.38
CA ILE A 147 5.16 12.48 -3.59
C ILE A 147 4.96 13.94 -3.19
N GLN A 148 4.65 14.81 -4.13
CA GLN A 148 4.47 16.25 -3.87
C GLN A 148 3.30 16.51 -2.90
N LYS A 149 2.19 15.80 -3.08
CA LYS A 149 1.03 15.91 -2.20
C LYS A 149 1.40 15.54 -0.76
N ILE A 150 2.12 14.43 -0.58
CA ILE A 150 2.56 13.98 0.75
C ILE A 150 3.61 14.93 1.31
N ALA A 151 4.58 15.38 0.50
CA ALA A 151 5.57 16.36 0.93
C ALA A 151 4.91 17.64 1.46
N ASN A 152 3.87 18.13 0.80
CA ASN A 152 3.11 19.29 1.27
C ASN A 152 2.39 19.03 2.59
N ASN A 153 1.87 17.82 2.81
CA ASN A 153 1.17 17.41 4.05
C ASN A 153 2.11 17.33 5.25
N PHE A 154 3.39 17.05 5.03
CA PHE A 154 4.42 16.94 6.07
C PHE A 154 5.40 18.11 6.07
N LYS A 155 5.11 19.19 5.34
CA LYS A 155 5.95 20.39 5.32
C LYS A 155 6.11 20.96 6.74
N GLY A 156 7.35 21.12 7.17
CA GLY A 156 7.69 21.61 8.52
C GLY A 156 7.63 20.56 9.62
N ASP A 157 7.47 19.29 9.29
CA ASP A 157 7.53 18.17 10.25
C ASP A 157 8.91 17.50 10.18
N ASP A 158 9.81 17.89 11.08
CA ASP A 158 11.20 17.44 11.09
C ASP A 158 11.39 15.94 11.37
N ARG A 159 10.31 15.23 11.75
CA ARG A 159 10.34 13.77 11.97
C ARG A 159 10.26 12.97 10.68
N ILE A 160 9.74 13.59 9.61
CA ILE A 160 9.41 12.91 8.35
C ILE A 160 10.14 13.61 7.21
N LYS A 161 10.84 12.84 6.39
CA LYS A 161 11.47 13.31 5.17
C LYS A 161 10.79 12.68 3.96
N ILE A 162 10.31 13.49 3.06
CA ILE A 162 9.80 13.08 1.75
C ILE A 162 10.76 13.62 0.69
N PRO A 163 11.24 12.77 -0.25
CA PRO A 163 12.16 13.21 -1.30
C PRO A 163 11.54 14.29 -2.19
N LYS A 164 12.34 15.27 -2.59
CA LYS A 164 11.94 16.27 -3.58
C LYS A 164 11.90 15.64 -4.97
N VAL A 165 10.87 15.93 -5.77
CA VAL A 165 10.77 15.52 -7.17
C VAL A 165 11.39 16.56 -8.09
N TYR A 166 12.11 16.12 -9.12
CA TYR A 166 12.64 16.94 -10.21
C TYR A 166 11.76 16.77 -11.45
N GLU A 167 10.65 17.53 -11.50
CA GLU A 167 9.60 17.39 -12.51
C GLU A 167 10.14 17.51 -13.95
N GLN A 168 11.10 18.42 -14.17
CA GLN A 168 11.69 18.63 -15.50
C GLN A 168 12.44 17.41 -16.08
N TYR A 169 12.74 16.41 -15.24
CA TYR A 169 13.38 15.17 -15.62
C TYR A 169 12.50 13.94 -15.35
N SER A 170 11.22 14.17 -15.04
CA SER A 170 10.27 13.12 -14.74
C SER A 170 9.20 13.01 -15.83
N THR A 171 8.86 11.77 -16.22
CA THR A 171 7.87 11.41 -17.24
C THR A 171 7.06 10.22 -16.74
N LYS A 172 6.16 9.68 -17.56
CA LYS A 172 5.45 8.45 -17.21
C LYS A 172 6.35 7.25 -16.93
N LYS A 173 7.57 7.21 -17.52
CA LYS A 173 8.48 6.06 -17.43
C LYS A 173 9.78 6.35 -16.68
N VAL A 174 10.02 7.60 -16.31
CA VAL A 174 11.21 8.04 -15.58
C VAL A 174 10.77 8.94 -14.44
N LEU A 175 11.22 8.64 -13.21
CA LEU A 175 11.01 9.51 -12.04
C LEU A 175 12.36 9.87 -11.46
N VAL A 176 12.66 11.17 -11.42
CA VAL A 176 13.87 11.72 -10.81
C VAL A 176 13.50 12.42 -9.51
N MET A 177 14.04 11.92 -8.41
CA MET A 177 13.79 12.46 -7.09
C MET A 177 15.09 12.60 -6.28
N GLU A 178 15.06 13.39 -5.24
CA GLU A 178 16.16 13.57 -4.30
C GLU A 178 16.62 12.19 -3.77
N TYR A 179 17.93 11.96 -3.83
CA TYR A 179 18.51 10.82 -3.13
C TYR A 179 18.66 11.17 -1.66
N VAL A 180 17.95 10.46 -0.80
CA VAL A 180 18.03 10.67 0.65
C VAL A 180 18.83 9.54 1.27
N GLU A 181 19.89 9.88 2.00
CA GLU A 181 20.70 8.91 2.73
C GLU A 181 19.93 8.37 3.92
N GLY A 182 19.84 7.06 4.00
CA GLY A 182 19.20 6.36 5.10
C GLY A 182 19.34 4.85 4.94
N GLU A 183 19.06 4.14 6.02
CA GLU A 183 19.05 2.69 6.09
C GLU A 183 17.64 2.17 6.33
N LYS A 184 17.36 0.93 5.92
CA LYS A 184 16.07 0.31 6.18
C LYS A 184 15.72 0.39 7.66
N ILE A 185 14.48 0.73 7.96
CA ILE A 185 14.00 0.86 9.35
C ILE A 185 14.23 -0.42 10.16
N THR A 186 14.33 -1.58 9.51
CA THR A 186 14.64 -2.87 10.11
C THR A 186 16.14 -3.13 10.34
N ASN A 187 17.02 -2.20 9.96
CA ASN A 187 18.45 -2.32 10.22
C ASN A 187 18.80 -1.94 11.66
N HIS A 188 18.64 -2.89 12.59
CA HIS A 188 18.91 -2.67 14.01
C HIS A 188 20.38 -2.27 14.29
N THR A 189 21.34 -2.76 13.49
CA THR A 189 22.77 -2.41 13.63
C THR A 189 22.98 -0.92 13.35
N PHE A 190 22.37 -0.38 12.30
CA PHE A 190 22.43 1.05 11.98
C PHE A 190 21.82 1.89 13.12
N ALA A 191 20.66 1.48 13.63
CA ALA A 191 19.99 2.19 14.72
C ALA A 191 20.88 2.23 15.99
N GLN A 192 21.54 1.12 16.34
CA GLN A 192 22.43 1.04 17.49
C GLN A 192 23.70 1.90 17.28
N GLN A 193 24.34 1.82 16.11
CA GLN A 193 25.54 2.59 15.78
C GLN A 193 25.31 4.11 15.83
N ASN A 194 24.09 4.57 15.51
CA ASN A 194 23.71 5.97 15.52
C ASN A 194 22.96 6.37 16.79
N THR A 195 22.91 5.52 17.82
CA THR A 195 22.23 5.76 19.12
C THR A 195 20.78 6.22 18.95
N LEU A 196 20.07 5.68 17.95
CA LEU A 196 18.67 6.03 17.70
C LEU A 196 17.75 5.38 18.74
N ASP A 197 16.86 6.18 19.33
CA ASP A 197 15.84 5.68 20.25
C ASP A 197 14.74 4.94 19.46
N GLN A 198 14.66 3.62 19.65
CA GLN A 198 13.66 2.78 18.98
C GLN A 198 12.23 3.16 19.37
N SER A 199 11.98 3.59 20.61
CA SER A 199 10.67 4.08 21.04
C SER A 199 10.27 5.35 20.28
N GLN A 200 11.24 6.26 20.08
CA GLN A 200 11.01 7.48 19.31
C GLN A 200 10.78 7.17 17.83
N LEU A 201 11.52 6.20 17.24
CA LEU A 201 11.29 5.76 15.86
C LEU A 201 9.89 5.18 15.69
N ALA A 202 9.45 4.31 16.61
CA ALA A 202 8.09 3.76 16.59
C ALA A 202 7.02 4.87 16.67
N LYS A 203 7.22 5.87 17.54
CA LYS A 203 6.33 7.05 17.64
C LYS A 203 6.31 7.85 16.33
N ASN A 204 7.46 8.02 15.67
CA ASN A 204 7.55 8.75 14.40
C ASN A 204 6.82 8.00 13.27
N ILE A 205 6.94 6.67 13.22
CA ILE A 205 6.19 5.82 12.26
C ILE A 205 4.68 5.93 12.53
N LEU A 206 4.26 5.75 13.78
CA LEU A 206 2.86 5.89 14.16
C LEU A 206 2.32 7.28 13.81
N HIS A 207 3.12 8.34 14.04
CA HIS A 207 2.77 9.70 13.67
C HIS A 207 2.58 9.85 12.16
N LEU A 208 3.52 9.32 11.34
CA LEU A 208 3.43 9.35 9.88
C LEU A 208 2.09 8.79 9.39
N PHE A 209 1.77 7.55 9.79
CA PHE A 209 0.56 6.87 9.32
C PHE A 209 -0.72 7.47 9.90
N SER A 210 -0.74 7.77 11.20
CA SER A 210 -1.92 8.36 11.85
C SER A 210 -2.24 9.74 11.29
N LYS A 211 -1.26 10.61 11.11
CA LYS A 211 -1.45 11.93 10.50
C LYS A 211 -1.92 11.82 9.05
N SER A 212 -1.32 10.90 8.28
CA SER A 212 -1.73 10.63 6.91
C SER A 212 -3.21 10.23 6.84
N ILE A 213 -3.64 9.26 7.62
CA ILE A 213 -5.00 8.72 7.60
C ILE A 213 -6.01 9.72 8.21
N PHE A 214 -5.80 10.14 9.46
CA PHE A 214 -6.81 10.86 10.21
C PHE A 214 -6.85 12.36 9.92
N ILE A 215 -5.73 12.97 9.56
CA ILE A 215 -5.68 14.40 9.22
C ILE A 215 -5.85 14.61 7.72
N HIS A 216 -5.01 13.94 6.91
CA HIS A 216 -4.97 14.19 5.47
C HIS A 216 -5.90 13.29 4.65
N GLY A 217 -6.43 12.20 5.23
CA GLY A 217 -7.28 11.23 4.53
C GLY A 217 -6.54 10.50 3.42
N ILE A 218 -5.25 10.28 3.60
CA ILE A 218 -4.37 9.57 2.68
C ILE A 218 -3.82 8.35 3.41
N TYR A 219 -3.65 7.25 2.72
CA TYR A 219 -3.00 6.07 3.28
C TYR A 219 -2.03 5.47 2.26
N HIS A 220 -0.99 4.84 2.77
CA HIS A 220 -0.06 4.06 1.98
C HIS A 220 -0.58 2.62 1.92
N ALA A 221 -0.93 2.13 0.73
CA ALA A 221 -1.53 0.80 0.57
C ALA A 221 -0.48 -0.33 0.53
N ASP A 222 0.80 -0.02 0.66
CA ASP A 222 1.90 -0.97 0.78
C ASP A 222 2.94 -0.47 1.81
N PRO A 223 2.62 -0.43 3.12
CA PRO A 223 3.50 0.09 4.17
C PRO A 223 4.61 -0.90 4.56
N HIS A 224 5.12 -1.64 3.58
CA HIS A 224 6.19 -2.61 3.79
C HIS A 224 7.42 -1.91 4.39
N PRO A 225 8.10 -2.50 5.40
CA PRO A 225 9.29 -1.91 6.01
C PRO A 225 10.42 -1.58 5.03
N GLY A 226 10.46 -2.25 3.86
CA GLY A 226 11.38 -1.95 2.76
C GLY A 226 11.18 -0.57 2.12
N ASN A 227 9.99 0.04 2.30
CA ASN A 227 9.64 1.37 1.78
C ASN A 227 9.91 2.49 2.79
N LEU A 228 10.39 2.13 3.99
CA LEU A 228 10.72 3.05 5.07
C LEU A 228 12.22 2.99 5.38
N LEU A 229 12.88 4.13 5.26
CA LEU A 229 14.24 4.32 5.71
C LEU A 229 14.28 5.21 6.96
N VAL A 230 15.39 5.14 7.67
CA VAL A 230 15.72 6.06 8.77
C VAL A 230 17.10 6.64 8.52
N ASN A 231 17.26 7.95 8.69
CA ASN A 231 18.56 8.60 8.62
C ASN A 231 19.23 8.67 10.01
N LYS A 232 20.46 9.17 10.04
CA LYS A 232 21.26 9.33 11.27
C LYS A 232 20.61 10.22 12.34
N ASN A 233 19.67 11.08 11.95
CA ASN A 233 18.94 11.99 12.85
C ASN A 233 17.62 11.38 13.36
N GLY A 234 17.29 10.13 13.00
CA GLY A 234 16.04 9.49 13.39
C GLY A 234 14.81 9.96 12.62
N GLN A 235 14.98 10.67 11.49
CA GLN A 235 13.88 11.02 10.60
C GLN A 235 13.45 9.77 9.80
N ILE A 236 12.16 9.56 9.72
CA ILE A 236 11.56 8.52 8.87
C ILE A 236 11.49 9.05 7.44
N ILE A 237 12.00 8.27 6.49
CA ILE A 237 12.02 8.58 5.07
C ILE A 237 11.11 7.59 4.36
N LEU A 238 10.10 8.09 3.65
CA LEU A 238 9.28 7.29 2.77
C LEU A 238 9.85 7.36 1.35
N ILE A 239 10.04 6.22 0.69
CA ILE A 239 10.73 6.15 -0.62
C ILE A 239 9.90 5.56 -1.77
N ASP A 240 8.77 4.94 -1.50
CA ASP A 240 7.85 4.42 -2.51
C ASP A 240 6.48 5.07 -2.35
N PHE A 241 5.87 5.49 -3.47
CA PHE A 241 4.59 6.21 -3.49
C PHE A 241 3.66 5.67 -4.57
N GLY A 242 4.00 4.53 -5.16
CA GLY A 242 3.21 3.87 -6.20
C GLY A 242 1.84 3.39 -5.73
N ALA A 243 1.70 3.12 -4.42
CA ALA A 243 0.47 2.61 -3.84
C ALA A 243 -0.10 3.57 -2.78
N ILE A 244 -0.50 4.77 -3.19
CA ILE A 244 -1.12 5.77 -2.32
C ILE A 244 -2.62 5.86 -2.59
N GLY A 245 -3.43 5.58 -1.57
CA GLY A 245 -4.87 5.74 -1.61
C GLY A 245 -5.36 7.03 -0.93
N THR A 246 -6.57 7.43 -1.29
CA THR A 246 -7.26 8.57 -0.65
C THR A 246 -8.59 8.07 -0.08
N LEU A 247 -8.85 8.35 1.19
CA LEU A 247 -10.11 8.02 1.85
C LEU A 247 -11.19 8.99 1.40
N SER A 248 -12.39 8.47 1.14
CA SER A 248 -13.56 9.32 1.03
C SER A 248 -13.83 10.05 2.35
N LYS A 249 -14.49 11.18 2.27
CA LYS A 249 -14.89 11.97 3.45
C LYS A 249 -15.65 11.10 4.46
N ASN A 250 -16.59 10.28 3.97
CA ASN A 250 -17.39 9.39 4.80
C ASN A 250 -16.56 8.32 5.49
N MET A 251 -15.59 7.71 4.79
CA MET A 251 -14.68 6.72 5.35
C MET A 251 -13.83 7.34 6.46
N LYS A 252 -13.20 8.48 6.21
CA LYS A 252 -12.39 9.21 7.19
C LYS A 252 -13.19 9.58 8.45
N GLU A 253 -14.37 10.21 8.28
CA GLU A 253 -15.23 10.59 9.40
C GLU A 253 -15.69 9.35 10.18
N GLY A 254 -16.04 8.28 9.49
CA GLY A 254 -16.46 7.02 10.12
C GLY A 254 -15.34 6.36 10.94
N LEU A 255 -14.09 6.39 10.45
CA LEU A 255 -12.92 5.90 11.19
C LEU A 255 -12.72 6.71 12.50
N ILE A 256 -12.84 8.04 12.43
CA ILE A 256 -12.74 8.90 13.63
C ILE A 256 -13.84 8.55 14.64
N ILE A 257 -15.08 8.37 14.15
CA ILE A 257 -16.22 7.95 15.02
C ILE A 257 -15.93 6.59 15.65
N LEU A 258 -15.37 5.62 14.90
CA LEU A 258 -15.02 4.31 15.45
C LEU A 258 -13.93 4.40 16.54
N MET A 259 -12.92 5.24 16.35
CA MET A 259 -11.92 5.48 17.39
C MET A 259 -12.55 6.06 18.68
N GLN A 260 -13.42 7.07 18.54
CA GLN A 260 -14.16 7.64 19.67
C GLN A 260 -15.03 6.60 20.35
N ALA A 261 -15.78 5.81 19.57
CA ALA A 261 -16.63 4.73 20.05
C ALA A 261 -15.84 3.67 20.86
N SER A 262 -14.66 3.33 20.39
CA SER A 262 -13.77 2.36 21.06
C SER A 262 -13.29 2.89 22.42
N ILE A 263 -12.88 4.16 22.48
CA ILE A 263 -12.45 4.81 23.72
C ILE A 263 -13.62 4.91 24.73
N LEU A 264 -14.80 5.30 24.23
CA LEU A 264 -16.01 5.48 25.07
C LEU A 264 -16.73 4.17 25.35
N LYS A 265 -16.34 3.06 24.69
CA LYS A 265 -17.05 1.76 24.72
C LYS A 265 -18.54 1.88 24.35
N ASP A 266 -18.87 2.80 23.40
CA ASP A 266 -20.25 3.10 23.00
C ASP A 266 -20.63 2.32 21.73
N GLU A 267 -21.46 1.25 21.90
CA GLU A 267 -21.96 0.41 20.81
C GLU A 267 -22.77 1.20 19.75
N ASN A 268 -23.54 2.22 20.17
CA ASN A 268 -24.38 3.00 19.23
C ASN A 268 -23.50 3.92 18.39
N LEU A 269 -22.49 4.51 18.98
CA LEU A 269 -21.50 5.32 18.28
C LEU A 269 -20.69 4.45 17.29
N MET A 270 -20.34 3.21 17.68
CA MET A 270 -19.65 2.24 16.81
C MET A 270 -20.52 1.90 15.58
N ILE A 271 -21.83 1.63 15.77
CA ILE A 271 -22.78 1.42 14.67
C ILE A 271 -22.84 2.65 13.75
N SER A 272 -22.84 3.85 14.31
CA SER A 272 -22.84 5.09 13.56
C SER A 272 -21.60 5.22 12.68
N GLY A 273 -20.41 4.88 13.23
CA GLY A 273 -19.16 4.85 12.49
C GLY A 273 -19.23 3.89 11.30
N PHE A 274 -19.64 2.64 11.51
CA PHE A 274 -19.79 1.65 10.45
C PHE A 274 -20.81 2.05 9.38
N LYS A 275 -21.92 2.67 9.77
CA LYS A 275 -22.89 3.25 8.82
C LYS A 275 -22.27 4.37 8.00
N LYS A 276 -21.54 5.28 8.64
CA LYS A 276 -20.87 6.41 7.99
C LYS A 276 -19.84 5.93 6.98
N MET A 277 -19.09 4.87 7.29
CA MET A 277 -18.13 4.24 6.39
C MET A 277 -18.79 3.46 5.24
N GLY A 278 -20.08 3.17 5.33
CA GLY A 278 -20.82 2.42 4.32
C GLY A 278 -20.80 0.89 4.48
N PHE A 279 -20.30 0.38 5.62
CA PHE A 279 -20.34 -1.06 5.91
C PHE A 279 -21.74 -1.56 6.24
N ILE A 280 -22.57 -0.70 6.81
CA ILE A 280 -23.93 -1.03 7.21
C ILE A 280 -24.90 -0.20 6.37
N SER A 281 -25.85 -0.89 5.73
CA SER A 281 -26.91 -0.25 4.97
C SER A 281 -27.80 0.63 5.88
N SER A 282 -28.37 1.70 5.32
CA SER A 282 -29.28 2.60 6.04
C SER A 282 -30.74 2.13 6.05
N THR A 283 -31.03 0.90 5.62
CA THR A 283 -32.38 0.36 5.51
C THR A 283 -33.05 0.20 6.89
N PRO A 284 -34.33 0.53 7.06
CA PRO A 284 -35.07 0.32 8.31
C PRO A 284 -35.07 -1.16 8.73
N GLY A 285 -34.92 -1.45 10.01
CA GLY A 285 -34.88 -2.84 10.56
C GLY A 285 -33.49 -3.42 10.79
N ILE A 286 -32.47 -2.89 10.14
CA ILE A 286 -31.07 -3.37 10.22
C ILE A 286 -30.42 -3.13 11.59
N HIS A 287 -30.92 -2.17 12.38
CA HIS A 287 -30.30 -1.77 13.63
C HIS A 287 -30.16 -2.93 14.65
N LYS A 288 -31.13 -3.84 14.70
CA LYS A 288 -31.11 -5.00 15.58
C LYS A 288 -30.05 -6.03 15.17
N ILE A 289 -29.91 -6.27 13.88
CA ILE A 289 -28.92 -7.20 13.30
C ILE A 289 -27.51 -6.60 13.44
N SER A 290 -27.34 -5.31 13.16
CA SER A 290 -26.07 -4.61 13.35
C SER A 290 -25.58 -4.67 14.80
N LYS A 291 -26.47 -4.49 15.80
CA LYS A 291 -26.13 -4.66 17.22
C LYS A 291 -25.67 -6.09 17.52
N LYS A 292 -26.35 -7.10 16.97
CA LYS A 292 -25.96 -8.50 17.17
C LYS A 292 -24.57 -8.79 16.60
N ILE A 293 -24.29 -8.32 15.38
CA ILE A 293 -22.98 -8.49 14.73
C ILE A 293 -21.88 -7.79 15.54
N ILE A 294 -22.09 -6.54 15.93
CA ILE A 294 -21.10 -5.78 16.72
C ILE A 294 -20.82 -6.46 18.08
N ARG A 295 -21.84 -6.96 18.75
CA ARG A 295 -21.66 -7.73 19.99
C ARG A 295 -20.87 -9.02 19.76
N LEU A 296 -21.11 -9.75 18.67
CA LEU A 296 -20.33 -10.94 18.34
C LEU A 296 -18.86 -10.60 18.08
N VAL A 297 -18.59 -9.55 17.30
CA VAL A 297 -17.23 -9.06 17.04
C VAL A 297 -16.57 -8.58 18.33
N ASN A 298 -17.27 -7.79 19.13
CA ASN A 298 -16.74 -7.27 20.40
C ASN A 298 -16.44 -8.41 21.40
N ASN A 299 -17.34 -9.38 21.52
CA ASN A 299 -17.11 -10.57 22.36
C ASN A 299 -15.91 -11.39 21.88
N TYR A 300 -15.72 -11.51 20.55
CA TYR A 300 -14.55 -12.19 20.01
C TYR A 300 -13.27 -11.43 20.35
N LEU A 301 -13.25 -10.12 20.16
CA LEU A 301 -12.09 -9.28 20.46
C LEU A 301 -11.73 -9.31 21.96
N VAL A 302 -12.73 -9.26 22.82
CA VAL A 302 -12.53 -9.27 24.29
C VAL A 302 -12.15 -10.67 24.79
N ASN A 303 -12.86 -11.72 24.38
CA ASN A 303 -12.70 -13.04 24.97
C ASN A 303 -11.56 -13.85 24.35
N GLU A 304 -11.31 -13.70 23.04
CA GLU A 304 -10.28 -14.49 22.33
C GLU A 304 -8.94 -13.74 22.29
N LEU A 305 -8.95 -12.41 22.11
CA LEU A 305 -7.74 -11.60 22.03
C LEU A 305 -7.35 -10.97 23.38
N LYS A 306 -8.16 -11.20 24.43
CA LYS A 306 -7.93 -10.65 25.80
C LYS A 306 -7.67 -9.13 25.82
N ILE A 307 -8.25 -8.40 24.87
CA ILE A 307 -8.14 -6.95 24.77
C ILE A 307 -9.07 -6.31 25.83
N GLU A 308 -8.83 -6.56 27.11
CA GLU A 308 -9.59 -5.94 28.21
C GLU A 308 -9.16 -4.51 28.47
N ASN A 309 -7.90 -4.20 28.23
CA ASN A 309 -7.33 -2.85 28.28
C ASN A 309 -6.66 -2.59 26.94
N LEU A 310 -6.97 -1.46 26.31
CA LEU A 310 -6.35 -0.98 25.06
C LEU A 310 -4.83 -0.71 25.26
N ASN A 311 -4.09 -1.73 25.64
CA ASN A 311 -2.65 -1.71 25.61
C ASN A 311 -2.24 -2.17 24.21
N LEU A 312 -2.05 -1.24 23.29
CA LEU A 312 -1.67 -1.51 21.90
C LEU A 312 -0.40 -2.35 21.77
N ASN A 313 0.42 -2.41 22.81
CA ASN A 313 1.63 -3.22 22.87
C ASN A 313 1.36 -4.72 23.12
N GLU A 314 0.15 -5.09 23.49
CA GLU A 314 -0.25 -6.48 23.77
C GLU A 314 -1.13 -7.08 22.66
N ILE A 315 -1.50 -6.28 21.65
CA ILE A 315 -2.29 -6.75 20.51
C ILE A 315 -1.36 -7.43 19.52
N ASP A 316 -1.36 -8.74 19.54
CA ASP A 316 -0.76 -9.54 18.47
C ASP A 316 -1.73 -9.60 17.29
N ILE A 317 -1.51 -8.71 16.32
CA ILE A 317 -2.37 -8.59 15.12
C ILE A 317 -2.33 -9.88 14.29
N GLU A 318 -1.24 -10.65 14.34
CA GLU A 318 -1.11 -11.93 13.63
C GLU A 318 -2.05 -13.01 14.19
N GLN A 319 -2.49 -12.87 15.45
CA GLN A 319 -3.47 -13.79 16.06
C GLN A 319 -4.93 -13.46 15.73
N ILE A 320 -5.21 -12.34 15.06
CA ILE A 320 -6.58 -12.01 14.63
C ILE A 320 -6.99 -12.93 13.49
N ASN A 321 -7.69 -14.01 13.84
CA ASN A 321 -8.24 -14.94 12.85
C ASN A 321 -9.55 -14.39 12.26
N PHE A 322 -9.44 -13.58 11.21
CA PHE A 322 -10.59 -13.03 10.48
C PHE A 322 -11.53 -14.14 9.93
N SER A 323 -11.00 -15.31 9.58
CA SER A 323 -11.82 -16.45 9.14
C SER A 323 -12.74 -16.93 10.26
N LYS A 324 -12.33 -16.83 11.53
CA LYS A 324 -13.16 -17.18 12.69
C LYS A 324 -14.25 -16.15 12.91
N ILE A 325 -13.94 -14.87 12.72
CA ILE A 325 -14.92 -13.77 12.75
C ILE A 325 -15.96 -13.96 11.64
N PHE A 326 -15.53 -14.28 10.42
CA PHE A 326 -16.44 -14.60 9.32
C PHE A 326 -17.24 -15.87 9.57
N GLY A 327 -16.68 -16.87 10.25
CA GLY A 327 -17.37 -18.07 10.70
C GLY A 327 -18.52 -17.76 11.66
N LEU A 328 -18.28 -16.91 12.66
CA LEU A 328 -19.29 -16.46 13.61
C LEU A 328 -20.39 -15.63 12.92
N ILE A 329 -20.04 -14.85 11.91
CA ILE A 329 -21.00 -14.10 11.09
C ILE A 329 -21.83 -15.05 10.22
N LYS A 330 -21.27 -16.18 9.73
CA LYS A 330 -21.99 -17.19 8.97
C LYS A 330 -23.07 -17.94 9.77
N GLU A 331 -23.00 -17.98 11.09
CA GLU A 331 -24.06 -18.49 11.96
C GLU A 331 -25.32 -17.61 11.97
N LEU A 332 -25.19 -16.37 11.48
CA LEU A 332 -26.32 -15.48 11.17
C LEU A 332 -26.85 -15.87 9.79
N ASN A 333 -28.16 -15.77 9.58
CA ASN A 333 -28.81 -16.11 8.32
C ASN A 333 -28.16 -15.34 7.14
N LEU A 334 -27.52 -16.05 6.20
CA LEU A 334 -26.71 -15.46 5.11
C LEU A 334 -27.46 -14.42 4.29
N LYS A 335 -28.79 -14.62 4.05
CA LYS A 335 -29.60 -13.65 3.30
C LYS A 335 -29.77 -12.32 4.03
N GLU A 336 -29.89 -12.35 5.36
CA GLU A 336 -29.98 -11.14 6.18
C GLU A 336 -28.65 -10.37 6.24
N ILE A 337 -27.53 -11.08 6.14
CA ILE A 337 -26.19 -10.51 6.18
C ILE A 337 -25.85 -9.79 4.87
N GLU A 338 -26.12 -10.41 3.72
CA GLU A 338 -25.84 -9.81 2.40
C GLU A 338 -26.61 -8.50 2.17
N GLU A 339 -27.80 -8.36 2.77
CA GLU A 339 -28.56 -7.10 2.70
C GLU A 339 -28.04 -6.02 3.65
N VAL A 340 -27.34 -6.42 4.71
CA VAL A 340 -26.91 -5.52 5.80
C VAL A 340 -25.48 -5.07 5.66
N ILE A 341 -24.57 -5.98 5.29
CA ILE A 341 -23.14 -5.72 5.24
C ILE A 341 -22.70 -5.52 3.79
N LYS A 342 -22.08 -4.38 3.54
CA LYS A 342 -21.40 -4.06 2.29
C LYS A 342 -19.94 -3.78 2.59
N ILE A 343 -19.05 -4.25 1.73
CA ILE A 343 -17.63 -3.87 1.83
C ILE A 343 -17.43 -2.60 0.99
N PRO A 344 -17.15 -1.45 1.63
CA PRO A 344 -16.89 -0.21 0.89
C PRO A 344 -15.63 -0.36 0.03
N LYS A 345 -15.61 0.25 -1.16
CA LYS A 345 -14.44 0.21 -2.06
C LYS A 345 -13.18 0.73 -1.38
N ASP A 346 -13.26 1.82 -0.65
CA ASP A 346 -12.15 2.44 0.08
C ASP A 346 -11.53 1.48 1.11
N TRP A 347 -12.35 0.59 1.70
CA TRP A 347 -11.89 -0.38 2.70
C TRP A 347 -11.02 -1.50 2.10
N VAL A 348 -11.34 -1.93 0.88
CA VAL A 348 -10.58 -3.01 0.20
C VAL A 348 -9.12 -2.64 0.07
N LEU A 349 -8.83 -1.38 -0.18
CA LEU A 349 -7.47 -0.85 -0.30
C LEU A 349 -6.86 -0.49 1.06
N LEU A 350 -7.65 0.08 1.97
CA LEU A 350 -7.19 0.43 3.31
C LEU A 350 -6.79 -0.78 4.15
N ASN A 351 -7.45 -1.93 3.98
CA ASN A 351 -7.15 -3.16 4.71
C ASN A 351 -5.79 -3.80 4.34
N ARG A 352 -5.04 -3.18 3.43
CA ARG A 352 -3.66 -3.56 3.09
C ARG A 352 -2.61 -2.83 3.94
N THR A 353 -3.04 -1.78 4.63
CA THR A 353 -2.20 -0.97 5.54
C THR A 353 -2.16 -1.58 6.93
#